data_b25932efef4a2d87dd887a2687ea95e0
#
_entry.id   b25932efef4a2d87dd887a2687ea95e0
#
_cell.length_a   1.000
_cell.length_b   1.000
_cell.length_c   1.000
_cell.angle_alpha   90.00
_cell.angle_beta   90.00
_cell.angle_gamma   90.00
#
_symmetry.space_group_name_H-M   'P 1'
#
loop_
_entity.id
_entity.type
_entity.pdbx_description
1 polymer ?
#
loop_
_entity_poly.entity_id
_entity_poly.type
_entity_poly.pdbx_seq_one_letter_code
_entity_poly.pdbx_strand_id
1 'polypeptide(L)'
;MNKKLISILSASILAGSLMVGCSFSNTNNKKEEKYTTQYLTDQGKQAIKNSKEYDYKVITEWTPLMSDYIDNKVKVSGTVEKLHLDNTMTKFLLNVKDNNTPFPVEIKIPSSNIDVEFKEGDTITVNGRFEGSMTDEYNGEKFSYWTISAYYLEIDNQ
;
A
#
# COMPACT_ATOMS: atom_id res chain seq x y z
N MET A 1 21.92 17.72 65.49
CA MET A 1 22.43 19.10 65.70
C MET A 1 22.16 19.88 64.42
N ASN A 2 21.31 20.90 64.61
CA ASN A 2 21.26 22.22 63.95
C ASN A 2 21.04 22.28 62.41
N LYS A 3 19.81 22.67 62.01
CA LYS A 3 19.24 24.03 61.84
C LYS A 3 19.95 24.80 60.71
N LYS A 4 19.31 25.36 59.71
CA LYS A 4 18.26 26.40 59.55
C LYS A 4 17.93 26.46 58.07
N LEU A 5 16.71 26.44 57.53
CA LEU A 5 15.73 27.53 57.49
C LEU A 5 16.26 28.89 56.97
N ILE A 6 15.66 29.35 55.90
CA ILE A 6 15.17 30.69 55.56
C ILE A 6 14.82 30.66 54.08
N SER A 7 13.62 30.63 53.56
CA SER A 7 12.45 31.53 53.69
C SER A 7 12.57 32.85 52.96
N ILE A 8 11.53 33.14 52.18
CA ILE A 8 10.93 34.45 51.81
C ILE A 8 11.51 35.02 50.49
N LEU A 9 10.79 35.55 49.54
CA LEU A 9 9.51 36.25 49.45
C LEU A 9 9.01 36.34 48.02
N SER A 10 7.77 36.13 47.83
CA SER A 10 6.76 36.77 47.01
C SER A 10 7.14 37.98 46.12
N ALA A 11 6.61 37.94 44.89
CA ALA A 11 5.96 39.11 44.30
C ALA A 11 4.93 38.69 43.27
N SER A 12 3.72 38.97 43.57
CA SER A 12 2.54 38.94 42.73
C SER A 12 2.61 40.07 41.70
N ILE A 13 2.24 39.86 40.46
CA ILE A 13 1.61 40.87 39.63
C ILE A 13 0.58 40.22 38.72
N LEU A 14 -0.57 40.77 38.80
CA LEU A 14 -1.85 40.53 38.19
C LEU A 14 -1.89 40.66 36.65
N ALA A 15 -2.93 40.01 36.16
CA ALA A 15 -3.84 40.45 35.09
C ALA A 15 -3.45 40.16 33.66
N GLY A 16 -4.27 39.34 33.06
CA GLY A 16 -4.38 39.15 31.61
C GLY A 16 -5.22 37.93 31.27
N SER A 17 -6.52 38.02 31.64
CA SER A 17 -7.52 37.06 31.16
C SER A 17 -7.66 37.14 29.64
N LEU A 18 -7.09 36.21 28.92
CA LEU A 18 -7.55 35.86 27.59
C LEU A 18 -8.00 34.39 27.65
N MET A 19 -9.31 34.26 27.76
CA MET A 19 -10.02 33.04 27.49
C MET A 19 -9.79 32.70 25.99
N VAL A 20 -8.72 31.98 25.68
CA VAL A 20 -8.65 31.23 24.42
C VAL A 20 -9.30 29.90 24.72
N GLY A 21 -10.56 29.78 24.28
CA GLY A 21 -11.29 28.55 24.29
C GLY A 21 -10.47 27.50 23.61
N CYS A 22 -9.94 26.52 24.35
CA CYS A 22 -9.51 25.27 23.82
C CYS A 22 -10.77 24.58 23.28
N SER A 23 -11.07 24.81 22.00
CA SER A 23 -11.83 23.87 21.22
C SER A 23 -11.05 22.54 21.30
N PHE A 24 -11.54 21.63 22.11
CA PHE A 24 -11.23 20.22 21.91
C PHE A 24 -11.79 19.83 20.55
N SER A 25 -11.02 20.09 19.50
CA SER A 25 -11.19 19.43 18.24
C SER A 25 -11.00 17.95 18.52
N ASN A 26 -12.10 17.25 18.57
CA ASN A 26 -12.15 15.82 18.46
C ASN A 26 -11.55 15.50 17.08
N THR A 27 -10.24 15.38 17.02
CA THR A 27 -9.52 14.86 15.85
C THR A 27 -9.90 13.39 15.78
N ASN A 28 -11.05 13.13 15.18
CA ASN A 28 -11.28 11.85 14.54
C ASN A 28 -10.09 11.68 13.60
N ASN A 29 -9.15 10.83 13.97
CA ASN A 29 -8.14 10.28 13.08
C ASN A 29 -8.86 9.47 11.99
N LYS A 30 -9.52 10.15 11.05
CA LYS A 30 -9.77 9.59 9.75
C LYS A 30 -8.39 9.39 9.16
N LYS A 31 -7.92 8.14 9.11
CA LYS A 31 -6.82 7.75 8.22
C LYS A 31 -7.16 8.37 6.87
N GLU A 32 -6.34 9.30 6.39
CA GLU A 32 -6.48 9.81 5.02
C GLU A 32 -6.34 8.61 4.09
N GLU A 33 -7.43 8.27 3.43
CA GLU A 33 -7.42 7.25 2.39
C GLU A 33 -6.58 7.79 1.23
N LYS A 34 -5.43 7.18 0.97
CA LYS A 34 -4.56 7.55 -0.14
C LYS A 34 -4.99 6.80 -1.39
N TYR A 35 -5.26 7.55 -2.44
CA TYR A 35 -5.60 7.03 -3.76
C TYR A 35 -4.41 7.16 -4.73
N THR A 36 -4.36 6.31 -5.75
CA THR A 36 -3.17 6.03 -6.54
C THR A 36 -3.03 6.77 -7.88
N THR A 37 -4.03 7.50 -8.34
CA THR A 37 -4.05 8.09 -9.72
C THR A 37 -3.20 9.33 -9.91
N GLN A 38 -2.65 9.92 -8.87
CA GLN A 38 -1.94 11.21 -8.94
C GLN A 38 -0.64 11.19 -9.78
N TYR A 39 -0.15 10.03 -10.16
CA TYR A 39 1.14 9.88 -10.86
C TYR A 39 1.02 9.51 -12.34
N LEU A 40 -0.20 9.25 -12.84
CA LEU A 40 -0.42 8.83 -14.21
C LEU A 40 0.16 9.82 -15.22
N THR A 41 0.97 9.34 -16.15
CA THR A 41 1.59 10.11 -17.22
C THR A 41 1.06 9.70 -18.60
N ASP A 42 1.29 10.54 -19.62
CA ASP A 42 0.89 10.19 -21.00
C ASP A 42 1.67 8.97 -21.52
N GLN A 43 2.93 8.82 -21.10
CA GLN A 43 3.72 7.60 -21.41
C GLN A 43 3.10 6.38 -20.72
N GLY A 44 2.66 6.52 -19.48
CA GLY A 44 1.95 5.47 -18.75
C GLY A 44 0.66 5.07 -19.44
N LYS A 45 -0.16 6.02 -19.89
CA LYS A 45 -1.38 5.73 -20.67
C LYS A 45 -1.08 4.93 -21.94
N GLN A 46 -0.01 5.29 -22.65
CA GLN A 46 0.40 4.55 -23.85
C GLN A 46 0.90 3.14 -23.51
N ALA A 47 1.67 2.99 -22.44
CA ALA A 47 2.14 1.69 -21.96
C ALA A 47 0.97 0.78 -21.58
N ILE A 48 -0.01 1.29 -20.84
CA ILE A 48 -1.25 0.58 -20.51
C ILE A 48 -1.98 0.13 -21.76
N LYS A 49 -2.19 1.05 -22.71
CA LYS A 49 -2.88 0.75 -23.97
C LYS A 49 -2.20 -0.40 -24.71
N ASN A 50 -0.88 -0.36 -24.85
CA ASN A 50 -0.13 -1.40 -25.54
C ASN A 50 -0.22 -2.74 -24.82
N SER A 51 -0.22 -2.69 -23.48
CA SER A 51 -0.28 -3.91 -22.65
C SER A 51 -1.63 -4.61 -22.71
N LYS A 52 -2.73 -3.88 -22.97
CA LYS A 52 -4.08 -4.46 -23.12
C LYS A 52 -4.21 -5.40 -24.31
N GLU A 53 -3.27 -5.35 -25.26
CA GLU A 53 -3.23 -6.23 -26.43
C GLU A 53 -2.52 -7.57 -26.17
N TYR A 54 -1.94 -7.76 -24.98
CA TYR A 54 -1.24 -8.98 -24.64
C TYR A 54 -2.22 -10.11 -24.30
N ASP A 55 -1.82 -11.34 -24.61
CA ASP A 55 -2.49 -12.56 -24.16
C ASP A 55 -2.01 -12.92 -22.75
N TYR A 56 -2.93 -12.89 -21.78
CA TYR A 56 -2.63 -13.16 -20.39
C TYR A 56 -3.14 -14.52 -19.95
N LYS A 57 -2.27 -15.32 -19.34
CA LYS A 57 -2.68 -16.54 -18.66
C LYS A 57 -3.36 -16.21 -17.33
N VAL A 58 -4.60 -16.62 -17.15
CA VAL A 58 -5.31 -16.45 -15.88
C VAL A 58 -4.75 -17.44 -14.87
N ILE A 59 -4.32 -16.93 -13.71
CA ILE A 59 -3.91 -17.76 -12.58
C ILE A 59 -5.11 -17.88 -11.63
N THR A 60 -5.61 -19.09 -11.49
CA THR A 60 -6.70 -19.45 -10.58
C THR A 60 -6.25 -20.36 -9.44
N GLU A 61 -5.10 -20.99 -9.57
CA GLU A 61 -4.53 -21.91 -8.59
C GLU A 61 -3.04 -21.59 -8.37
N TRP A 62 -2.65 -21.55 -7.11
CA TRP A 62 -1.28 -21.28 -6.67
C TRP A 62 -0.65 -22.56 -6.17
N THR A 63 0.17 -23.17 -6.98
CA THR A 63 0.84 -24.45 -6.67
C THR A 63 2.35 -24.26 -6.51
N PRO A 64 3.08 -25.22 -5.93
CA PRO A 64 4.54 -25.21 -5.94
C PRO A 64 5.16 -25.17 -7.33
N LEU A 65 4.39 -25.52 -8.38
CA LEU A 65 4.83 -25.53 -9.78
C LEU A 65 4.67 -24.18 -10.48
N MET A 66 4.53 -23.09 -9.71
CA MET A 66 4.46 -21.73 -10.27
C MET A 66 5.71 -21.32 -11.07
N SER A 67 6.80 -22.09 -10.98
CA SER A 67 7.99 -21.90 -11.83
C SER A 67 7.67 -21.91 -13.33
N ASP A 68 6.65 -22.63 -13.76
CA ASP A 68 6.23 -22.71 -15.16
C ASP A 68 5.58 -21.41 -15.67
N TYR A 69 5.25 -20.50 -14.75
CA TYR A 69 4.69 -19.19 -15.06
C TYR A 69 5.74 -18.07 -15.10
N ILE A 70 6.99 -18.34 -14.70
CA ILE A 70 8.07 -17.33 -14.71
C ILE A 70 8.18 -16.72 -16.12
N ASP A 71 8.28 -15.39 -16.18
CA ASP A 71 8.31 -14.58 -17.40
C ASP A 71 7.03 -14.62 -18.26
N ASN A 72 6.02 -15.41 -17.90
CA ASN A 72 4.74 -15.36 -18.59
C ASN A 72 3.95 -14.09 -18.21
N LYS A 73 3.15 -13.64 -19.15
CA LYS A 73 2.12 -12.62 -18.89
C LYS A 73 0.95 -13.28 -18.20
N VAL A 74 0.59 -12.76 -17.04
CA VAL A 74 -0.41 -13.36 -16.15
C VAL A 74 -1.48 -12.34 -15.75
N LYS A 75 -2.68 -12.85 -15.53
CA LYS A 75 -3.83 -12.12 -15.00
C LYS A 75 -4.27 -12.77 -13.69
N VAL A 76 -4.37 -11.97 -12.65
CA VAL A 76 -4.65 -12.41 -11.29
C VAL A 76 -5.58 -11.45 -10.59
N SER A 77 -6.59 -11.94 -9.88
CA SER A 77 -7.51 -11.12 -9.08
C SER A 77 -7.33 -11.39 -7.59
N GLY A 78 -7.49 -10.34 -6.78
CA GLY A 78 -7.39 -10.45 -5.33
C GLY A 78 -7.71 -9.16 -4.61
N THR A 79 -7.57 -9.17 -3.28
CA THR A 79 -7.82 -8.01 -2.43
C THR A 79 -6.51 -7.30 -2.12
N VAL A 80 -6.50 -5.97 -2.25
CA VAL A 80 -5.33 -5.13 -1.97
C VAL A 80 -5.05 -5.07 -0.48
N GLU A 81 -3.82 -5.33 -0.08
CA GLU A 81 -3.31 -5.17 1.27
C GLU A 81 -1.97 -4.43 1.27
N LYS A 82 -1.64 -3.77 2.36
CA LYS A 82 -0.34 -3.12 2.61
C LYS A 82 0.15 -2.24 1.45
N LEU A 83 -0.71 -1.33 1.03
CA LEU A 83 -0.43 -0.43 -0.08
C LEU A 83 0.68 0.59 0.27
N HIS A 84 1.75 0.59 -0.50
CA HIS A 84 2.84 1.55 -0.43
C HIS A 84 2.89 2.38 -1.72
N LEU A 85 2.52 3.65 -1.59
CA LEU A 85 2.52 4.61 -2.69
C LEU A 85 3.84 5.36 -2.75
N ASP A 86 4.46 5.36 -3.92
CA ASP A 86 5.63 6.15 -4.25
C ASP A 86 5.43 6.77 -5.64
N ASN A 87 6.09 7.88 -5.94
CA ASN A 87 5.94 8.58 -7.22
C ASN A 87 6.58 7.85 -8.41
N THR A 88 7.38 6.83 -8.16
CA THR A 88 8.05 6.03 -9.19
C THR A 88 7.49 4.62 -9.30
N MET A 89 7.33 3.95 -8.17
CA MET A 89 6.92 2.55 -8.10
C MET A 89 5.95 2.31 -6.95
N THR A 90 4.72 2.03 -7.27
CA THR A 90 3.73 1.60 -6.29
C THR A 90 3.87 0.11 -6.03
N LYS A 91 3.83 -0.27 -4.76
CA LYS A 91 3.90 -1.67 -4.31
C LYS A 91 2.74 -1.98 -3.38
N PHE A 92 2.23 -3.19 -3.46
CA PHE A 92 1.21 -3.68 -2.53
C PHE A 92 1.21 -5.20 -2.49
N LEU A 93 0.63 -5.76 -1.45
CA LEU A 93 0.27 -7.17 -1.42
C LEU A 93 -1.11 -7.35 -2.00
N LEU A 94 -1.25 -8.29 -2.92
CA LEU A 94 -2.52 -8.77 -3.41
C LEU A 94 -2.82 -10.10 -2.72
N ASN A 95 -3.85 -10.10 -1.88
CA ASN A 95 -4.31 -11.32 -1.23
C ASN A 95 -5.19 -12.08 -2.21
N VAL A 96 -4.64 -13.12 -2.81
CA VAL A 96 -5.35 -14.01 -3.73
C VAL A 96 -5.92 -15.18 -2.94
N LYS A 97 -7.03 -15.73 -3.40
CA LYS A 97 -7.61 -16.92 -2.79
C LYS A 97 -7.19 -18.14 -3.60
N ASP A 98 -6.54 -19.07 -2.93
CA ASP A 98 -6.28 -20.41 -3.45
C ASP A 98 -7.00 -21.42 -2.57
N ASN A 99 -8.00 -22.13 -3.12
CA ASN A 99 -8.80 -23.14 -2.40
C ASN A 99 -9.30 -22.64 -1.01
N ASN A 100 -9.73 -21.36 -0.92
CA ASN A 100 -10.12 -20.65 0.29
C ASN A 100 -8.99 -20.28 1.27
N THR A 101 -7.74 -20.52 0.93
CA THR A 101 -6.59 -20.07 1.72
C THR A 101 -6.05 -18.74 1.18
N PRO A 102 -5.93 -17.68 1.99
CA PRO A 102 -5.31 -16.44 1.56
C PRO A 102 -3.84 -16.66 1.20
N PHE A 103 -3.41 -16.14 0.06
CA PHE A 103 -2.04 -16.22 -0.39
C PHE A 103 -1.54 -14.83 -0.85
N PRO A 104 -0.53 -14.25 -0.18
CA PRO A 104 -0.03 -12.93 -0.54
C PRO A 104 0.91 -12.99 -1.75
N VAL A 105 0.63 -12.13 -2.73
CA VAL A 105 1.47 -11.90 -3.91
C VAL A 105 1.91 -10.45 -3.92
N GLU A 106 3.20 -10.18 -3.98
CA GLU A 106 3.71 -8.81 -4.11
C GLU A 106 3.49 -8.31 -5.54
N ILE A 107 2.87 -7.15 -5.64
CA ILE A 107 2.66 -6.45 -6.89
C ILE A 107 3.54 -5.22 -6.93
N LYS A 108 4.25 -5.04 -8.04
CA LYS A 108 5.07 -3.86 -8.35
C LYS A 108 4.54 -3.27 -9.64
N ILE A 109 4.17 -1.99 -9.62
CA ILE A 109 3.68 -1.29 -10.80
C ILE A 109 4.31 0.10 -10.89
N PRO A 110 4.84 0.52 -12.05
CA PRO A 110 5.23 1.90 -12.24
C PRO A 110 4.06 2.82 -11.92
N SER A 111 4.23 3.78 -11.01
CA SER A 111 3.13 4.66 -10.59
C SER A 111 2.56 5.48 -11.76
N SER A 112 3.38 5.70 -12.81
CA SER A 112 2.95 6.27 -14.08
C SER A 112 1.96 5.42 -14.88
N ASN A 113 1.80 4.14 -14.53
CA ASN A 113 0.94 3.17 -15.22
C ASN A 113 -0.34 2.86 -14.43
N ILE A 114 -0.72 3.73 -13.49
CA ILE A 114 -1.95 3.55 -12.70
C ILE A 114 -2.99 4.54 -13.21
N ASP A 115 -4.03 4.02 -13.88
CA ASP A 115 -5.14 4.79 -14.44
C ASP A 115 -6.46 4.59 -13.69
N VAL A 116 -6.41 3.81 -12.60
CA VAL A 116 -7.56 3.52 -11.74
C VAL A 116 -7.27 3.93 -10.30
N GLU A 117 -8.29 4.44 -9.62
CA GLU A 117 -8.19 4.72 -8.18
C GLU A 117 -8.49 3.46 -7.38
N PHE A 118 -7.61 3.13 -6.44
CA PHE A 118 -7.82 2.00 -5.53
C PHE A 118 -7.14 2.24 -4.18
N LYS A 119 -7.54 1.47 -3.19
CA LYS A 119 -7.05 1.52 -1.81
C LYS A 119 -6.97 0.11 -1.22
N GLU A 120 -6.42 0.03 -0.01
CA GLU A 120 -6.47 -1.22 0.77
C GLU A 120 -7.92 -1.68 0.99
N GLY A 121 -8.17 -2.96 0.77
CA GLY A 121 -9.49 -3.60 0.85
C GLY A 121 -10.24 -3.72 -0.47
N ASP A 122 -9.82 -3.01 -1.52
CA ASP A 122 -10.45 -3.12 -2.83
C ASP A 122 -10.09 -4.45 -3.51
N THR A 123 -11.02 -4.98 -4.28
CA THR A 123 -10.76 -6.13 -5.16
C THR A 123 -10.36 -5.63 -6.52
N ILE A 124 -9.19 -6.04 -6.97
CA ILE A 124 -8.65 -5.64 -8.27
C ILE A 124 -8.11 -6.84 -9.04
N THR A 125 -8.02 -6.65 -10.34
CA THR A 125 -7.35 -7.57 -11.24
C THR A 125 -6.05 -6.95 -11.73
N VAL A 126 -4.95 -7.69 -11.57
CA VAL A 126 -3.60 -7.32 -11.96
C VAL A 126 -3.22 -8.04 -13.25
N ASN A 127 -2.78 -7.26 -14.23
CA ASN A 127 -2.26 -7.77 -15.51
C ASN A 127 -0.77 -7.43 -15.59
N GLY A 128 0.09 -8.46 -15.63
CA GLY A 128 1.53 -8.23 -15.53
C GLY A 128 2.38 -9.43 -15.93
N ARG A 129 3.68 -9.34 -15.62
CA ARG A 129 4.63 -10.43 -15.80
C ARG A 129 4.90 -11.10 -14.47
N PHE A 130 4.84 -12.41 -14.42
CA PHE A 130 5.18 -13.19 -13.24
C PHE A 130 6.71 -13.30 -13.10
N GLU A 131 7.25 -12.79 -12.00
CA GLU A 131 8.69 -12.72 -11.75
C GLU A 131 9.23 -13.95 -11.01
N GLY A 132 8.36 -14.76 -10.45
CA GLY A 132 8.73 -15.89 -9.62
C GLY A 132 8.70 -15.58 -8.12
N SER A 133 9.40 -16.40 -7.33
CA SER A 133 9.49 -16.26 -5.88
C SER A 133 10.64 -15.34 -5.49
N MET A 134 10.34 -14.43 -4.59
CA MET A 134 11.31 -13.59 -3.90
C MET A 134 11.39 -13.99 -2.43
N THR A 135 12.55 -13.83 -1.83
CA THR A 135 12.73 -14.04 -0.39
C THR A 135 13.25 -12.76 0.24
N ASP A 136 12.56 -12.28 1.23
CA ASP A 136 12.96 -11.16 2.07
C ASP A 136 13.21 -11.62 3.50
N GLU A 137 13.96 -10.83 4.27
CA GLU A 137 14.23 -11.07 5.67
C GLU A 137 13.71 -9.89 6.51
N TYR A 138 12.87 -10.19 7.50
CA TYR A 138 12.39 -9.21 8.45
C TYR A 138 12.55 -9.75 9.86
N ASN A 139 13.25 -9.01 10.72
CA ASN A 139 13.55 -9.41 12.10
C ASN A 139 14.24 -10.80 12.24
N GLY A 140 15.07 -11.19 11.26
CA GLY A 140 15.76 -12.48 11.24
C GLY A 140 14.89 -13.65 10.72
N GLU A 141 13.64 -13.40 10.36
CA GLU A 141 12.75 -14.39 9.74
C GLU A 141 12.72 -14.19 8.22
N LYS A 142 12.85 -15.28 7.49
CA LYS A 142 12.79 -15.27 6.02
C LYS A 142 11.36 -15.54 5.55
N PHE A 143 10.88 -14.65 4.68
CA PHE A 143 9.58 -14.78 4.04
C PHE A 143 9.78 -14.97 2.55
N SER A 144 9.11 -15.97 1.99
CA SER A 144 9.05 -16.14 0.54
C SER A 144 7.67 -15.76 0.03
N TYR A 145 7.61 -14.99 -1.03
CA TYR A 145 6.37 -14.55 -1.68
C TYR A 145 6.55 -14.53 -3.19
N TRP A 146 5.45 -14.64 -3.90
CA TRP A 146 5.43 -14.49 -5.34
C TRP A 146 5.37 -13.03 -5.72
N THR A 147 5.99 -12.66 -6.84
CA THR A 147 6.04 -11.29 -7.33
C THR A 147 5.52 -11.18 -8.75
N ILE A 148 4.71 -10.15 -9.00
CA ILE A 148 4.25 -9.77 -10.33
C ILE A 148 4.65 -8.32 -10.61
N SER A 149 5.35 -8.10 -11.72
CA SER A 149 5.55 -6.77 -12.31
C SER A 149 4.34 -6.42 -13.15
N ALA A 150 3.45 -5.59 -12.61
CA ALA A 150 2.21 -5.24 -13.25
C ALA A 150 2.41 -4.22 -14.38
N TYR A 151 1.65 -4.40 -15.45
CA TYR A 151 1.56 -3.46 -16.58
C TYR A 151 0.40 -2.50 -16.39
N TYR A 152 -0.74 -3.00 -15.95
CA TYR A 152 -1.94 -2.23 -15.64
C TYR A 152 -2.87 -2.99 -14.68
N LEU A 153 -3.83 -2.27 -14.15
CA LEU A 153 -4.80 -2.76 -13.18
C LEU A 153 -6.22 -2.58 -13.72
N GLU A 154 -7.13 -3.44 -13.28
CA GLU A 154 -8.56 -3.33 -13.52
C GLU A 154 -9.27 -3.39 -12.17
N ILE A 155 -10.28 -2.55 -11.95
CA ILE A 155 -11.13 -2.65 -10.77
C ILE A 155 -12.31 -3.56 -11.15
N ASP A 156 -12.52 -4.58 -10.34
CA ASP A 156 -13.71 -5.41 -10.48
C ASP A 156 -14.91 -4.57 -9.99
N ASN A 157 -15.62 -3.95 -10.92
CA ASN A 157 -16.85 -3.22 -10.60
C ASN A 157 -17.84 -4.21 -9.98
N GLN A 158 -18.16 -3.97 -8.71
CA GLN A 158 -19.24 -4.63 -8.00
C GLN A 158 -20.59 -4.21 -8.55
#